data_0796d416973a8fbc6b1bb876aa63b360
#
_entry.id   0796d416973a8fbc6b1bb876aa63b360
#
_cell.length_a   1.000
_cell.length_b   1.000
_cell.length_c   1.000
_cell.angle_alpha   90.00
_cell.angle_beta   90.00
_cell.angle_gamma   90.00
#
_symmetry.space_group_name_H-M   'P 1'
#
loop_
_entity.id
_entity.type
_entity.pdbx_description
1 polymer ?
#
loop_
_entity_poly.entity_id
_entity_poly.type
_entity_poly.pdbx_seq_one_letter_code
_entity_poly.pdbx_strand_id
1 'polypeptide(L)'
;MSDSKIVIVVFRWLYNKLRHTRIMTQNMRSPGNGLLGHVARSVMSQGNELVSQDAAERLDIKMGECVLEVGPGNGHGIEKILSYKPSKILGIEISDSYRKSLENKFENPNVVILANDAKELKNVVPDSSVDKLLAVNVVYFLEPLESYVKEFHRIIKRGGEGIIACKFNGVAS
;
A
#
# COMPACT_ATOMS: atom_id res chain seq x y z
N MET A 1 32.05 6.95 8.74
CA MET A 1 31.00 7.26 7.74
C MET A 1 31.07 6.40 6.47
N SER A 2 31.87 5.35 6.43
CA SER A 2 32.09 4.50 5.22
C SER A 2 31.20 3.25 5.20
N ASP A 3 30.84 2.69 6.36
CA ASP A 3 30.24 1.34 6.42
C ASP A 3 28.76 1.28 5.98
N SER A 4 28.01 2.37 6.13
CA SER A 4 26.60 2.40 5.76
C SER A 4 26.34 2.35 4.24
N LYS A 5 27.26 2.91 3.43
CA LYS A 5 27.14 2.88 1.95
C LYS A 5 27.41 1.50 1.36
N ILE A 6 28.36 0.76 1.94
CA ILE A 6 28.72 -0.59 1.50
C ILE A 6 27.56 -1.56 1.80
N VAL A 7 26.95 -1.46 2.98
CA VAL A 7 25.80 -2.26 3.36
C VAL A 7 24.62 -2.04 2.38
N ILE A 8 24.31 -0.79 2.02
CA ILE A 8 23.23 -0.46 1.07
C ILE A 8 23.50 -1.05 -0.32
N VAL A 9 24.76 -1.00 -0.81
CA VAL A 9 25.12 -1.54 -2.13
C VAL A 9 25.01 -3.06 -2.16
N VAL A 10 25.50 -3.77 -1.14
CA VAL A 10 25.41 -5.24 -1.03
C VAL A 10 23.95 -5.69 -0.92
N PHE A 11 23.12 -5.01 -0.13
CA PHE A 11 21.70 -5.32 -0.01
C PHE A 11 20.92 -5.04 -1.30
N ARG A 12 21.23 -3.97 -2.03
CA ARG A 12 20.63 -3.67 -3.34
C ARG A 12 20.96 -4.72 -4.39
N TRP A 13 22.20 -5.24 -4.38
CA TRP A 13 22.63 -6.33 -5.25
C TRP A 13 21.92 -7.65 -4.90
N LEU A 14 21.85 -8.00 -3.60
CA LEU A 14 21.16 -9.19 -3.11
C LEU A 14 19.65 -9.14 -3.40
N TYR A 15 19.03 -7.99 -3.20
CA TYR A 15 17.63 -7.73 -3.55
C TYR A 15 17.38 -7.95 -5.05
N ASN A 16 18.19 -7.39 -5.92
CA ASN A 16 18.06 -7.57 -7.38
C ASN A 16 18.19 -9.03 -7.81
N LYS A 17 19.00 -9.82 -7.12
CA LYS A 17 19.20 -11.25 -7.41
C LYS A 17 18.08 -12.14 -6.87
N LEU A 18 17.47 -11.76 -5.75
CA LEU A 18 16.45 -12.56 -5.05
C LEU A 18 15.00 -12.11 -5.32
N ARG A 19 14.77 -10.95 -5.91
CA ARG A 19 13.44 -10.35 -6.11
C ARG A 19 12.45 -11.21 -6.90
N HIS A 20 12.93 -12.18 -7.67
CA HIS A 20 12.10 -13.11 -8.44
C HIS A 20 11.86 -14.45 -7.73
N THR A 21 12.32 -14.62 -6.50
CA THR A 21 12.09 -15.84 -5.73
C THR A 21 10.75 -15.74 -4.98
N ARG A 22 10.03 -16.89 -4.85
CA ARG A 22 8.77 -16.97 -4.07
C ARG A 22 8.96 -16.49 -2.62
N ILE A 23 10.11 -16.77 -2.01
CA ILE A 23 10.44 -16.35 -0.64
C ILE A 23 10.48 -14.82 -0.55
N MET A 24 11.07 -14.15 -1.53
CA MET A 24 11.16 -12.69 -1.55
C MET A 24 9.80 -12.06 -1.81
N THR A 25 8.99 -12.63 -2.70
CA THR A 25 7.62 -12.18 -2.97
C THR A 25 6.75 -12.29 -1.70
N GLN A 26 6.86 -13.36 -0.94
CA GLN A 26 6.16 -13.52 0.34
C GLN A 26 6.64 -12.51 1.39
N ASN A 27 7.95 -12.28 1.51
CA ASN A 27 8.51 -11.27 2.40
C ASN A 27 8.13 -9.84 1.99
N MET A 28 7.90 -9.56 0.73
CA MET A 28 7.40 -8.27 0.26
C MET A 28 5.91 -8.08 0.56
N ARG A 29 5.12 -9.15 0.49
CA ARG A 29 3.69 -9.12 0.83
C ARG A 29 3.46 -8.92 2.35
N SER A 30 4.27 -9.57 3.17
CA SER A 30 4.19 -9.49 4.64
C SER A 30 5.59 -9.61 5.24
N PRO A 31 6.35 -8.49 5.32
CA PRO A 31 7.71 -8.53 5.85
C PRO A 31 7.73 -8.97 7.32
N GLY A 32 8.48 -10.02 7.63
CA GLY A 32 8.68 -10.47 8.99
C GLY A 32 9.41 -9.45 9.88
N ASN A 33 9.43 -9.68 11.19
CA ASN A 33 10.08 -8.80 12.18
C ASN A 33 11.60 -8.93 12.25
N GLY A 34 12.22 -9.81 11.43
CA GLY A 34 13.66 -10.01 11.40
C GLY A 34 14.42 -8.98 10.57
N LEU A 35 15.76 -9.08 10.59
CA LEU A 35 16.67 -8.17 9.86
C LEU A 35 16.33 -8.07 8.36
N LEU A 36 16.01 -9.19 7.71
CA LEU A 36 15.58 -9.22 6.31
C LEU A 36 14.26 -8.48 6.06
N GLY A 37 13.31 -8.56 7.00
CA GLY A 37 12.07 -7.79 6.94
C GLY A 37 12.30 -6.28 7.08
N HIS A 38 13.21 -5.85 7.95
CA HIS A 38 13.60 -4.43 8.07
C HIS A 38 14.24 -3.91 6.78
N VAL A 39 15.12 -4.68 6.17
CA VAL A 39 15.74 -4.31 4.90
C VAL A 39 14.72 -4.24 3.77
N ALA A 40 13.83 -5.22 3.67
CA ALA A 40 12.76 -5.21 2.68
C ALA A 40 11.88 -3.95 2.83
N ARG A 41 11.47 -3.61 4.06
CA ARG A 41 10.71 -2.37 4.34
C ARG A 41 11.45 -1.11 3.93
N SER A 42 12.74 -1.00 4.25
CA SER A 42 13.55 0.19 3.95
C SER A 42 13.74 0.39 2.43
N VAL A 43 14.01 -0.69 1.70
CA VAL A 43 14.18 -0.63 0.23
C VAL A 43 12.85 -0.31 -0.46
N MET A 44 11.74 -0.88 0.01
CA MET A 44 10.41 -0.60 -0.53
C MET A 44 9.96 0.83 -0.22
N SER A 45 10.29 1.37 0.95
CA SER A 45 9.93 2.72 1.38
C SER A 45 10.43 3.79 0.43
N GLN A 46 11.73 3.83 0.15
CA GLN A 46 12.34 4.86 -0.70
C GLN A 46 11.83 4.83 -2.16
N GLY A 47 11.47 3.64 -2.65
CA GLY A 47 10.97 3.48 -4.02
C GLY A 47 9.49 3.80 -4.21
N ASN A 48 8.71 3.74 -3.14
CA ASN A 48 7.24 3.81 -3.20
C ASN A 48 6.70 5.20 -2.81
N GLU A 49 7.46 5.98 -2.05
CA GLU A 49 7.01 7.29 -1.56
C GLU A 49 6.53 8.22 -2.68
N LEU A 50 7.39 8.49 -3.66
CA LEU A 50 7.05 9.38 -4.78
C LEU A 50 5.87 8.87 -5.60
N VAL A 51 5.81 7.55 -5.82
CA VAL A 51 4.70 6.94 -6.58
C VAL A 51 3.39 7.04 -5.82
N SER A 52 3.42 6.82 -4.50
CA SER A 52 2.23 6.94 -3.65
C SER A 52 1.72 8.39 -3.59
N GLN A 53 2.63 9.36 -3.50
CA GLN A 53 2.29 10.78 -3.51
C GLN A 53 1.71 11.21 -4.86
N ASP A 54 2.34 10.87 -5.98
CA ASP A 54 1.85 11.18 -7.33
C ASP A 54 0.49 10.54 -7.61
N ALA A 55 0.31 9.27 -7.23
CA ALA A 55 -0.96 8.59 -7.40
C ALA A 55 -2.09 9.22 -6.55
N ALA A 56 -1.80 9.62 -5.30
CA ALA A 56 -2.76 10.33 -4.46
C ALA A 56 -3.11 11.73 -5.01
N GLU A 57 -2.15 12.44 -5.60
CA GLU A 57 -2.41 13.71 -6.28
C GLU A 57 -3.35 13.56 -7.49
N ARG A 58 -3.10 12.55 -8.32
CA ARG A 58 -3.93 12.27 -9.51
C ARG A 58 -5.34 11.80 -9.18
N LEU A 59 -5.55 11.28 -7.98
CA LEU A 59 -6.86 10.83 -7.53
C LEU A 59 -7.83 11.99 -7.24
N ASP A 60 -7.33 13.23 -7.21
CA ASP A 60 -8.11 14.47 -7.05
C ASP A 60 -9.07 14.41 -5.85
N ILE A 61 -8.52 13.98 -4.70
CA ILE A 61 -9.27 13.83 -3.47
C ILE A 61 -9.81 15.16 -2.98
N LYS A 62 -11.11 15.23 -2.70
CA LYS A 62 -11.76 16.41 -2.15
C LYS A 62 -11.90 16.33 -0.62
N MET A 63 -11.96 17.49 0.00
CA MET A 63 -12.23 17.57 1.45
C MET A 63 -13.55 16.88 1.78
N GLY A 64 -13.55 16.08 2.84
CA GLY A 64 -14.73 15.35 3.31
C GLY A 64 -15.00 14.01 2.63
N GLU A 65 -14.24 13.63 1.60
CA GLU A 65 -14.37 12.32 0.96
C GLU A 65 -13.88 11.17 1.87
N CYS A 66 -14.43 9.97 1.65
CA CYS A 66 -13.96 8.73 2.23
C CYS A 66 -12.98 8.06 1.26
N VAL A 67 -11.76 7.82 1.69
CA VAL A 67 -10.69 7.26 0.86
C VAL A 67 -10.29 5.88 1.39
N LEU A 68 -10.14 4.89 0.52
CA LEU A 68 -9.61 3.58 0.85
C LEU A 68 -8.25 3.37 0.18
N GLU A 69 -7.22 3.01 0.95
CA GLU A 69 -5.92 2.61 0.43
C GLU A 69 -5.67 1.12 0.67
N VAL A 70 -5.34 0.40 -0.40
CA VAL A 70 -4.98 -1.02 -0.36
C VAL A 70 -3.48 -1.17 -0.24
N GLY A 71 -3.02 -1.84 0.84
CA GLY A 71 -1.61 -2.06 1.12
C GLY A 71 -0.82 -0.77 1.40
N PRO A 72 -1.22 0.05 2.38
CA PRO A 72 -0.55 1.32 2.67
C PRO A 72 0.93 1.16 3.11
N GLY A 73 1.33 -0.03 3.55
CA GLY A 73 2.71 -0.34 3.92
C GLY A 73 3.30 0.64 4.95
N ASN A 74 4.22 1.51 4.53
CA ASN A 74 4.83 2.53 5.40
C ASN A 74 3.96 3.80 5.58
N GLY A 75 2.81 3.87 4.92
CA GLY A 75 1.82 4.94 5.11
C GLY A 75 2.09 6.24 4.33
N HIS A 76 2.96 6.24 3.32
CA HIS A 76 3.23 7.44 2.52
C HIS A 76 2.00 7.94 1.75
N GLY A 77 1.15 7.02 1.28
CA GLY A 77 -0.13 7.36 0.66
C GLY A 77 -1.09 7.97 1.68
N ILE A 78 -1.24 7.36 2.86
CA ILE A 78 -2.08 7.92 3.95
C ILE A 78 -1.63 9.33 4.34
N GLU A 79 -0.31 9.58 4.48
CA GLU A 79 0.21 10.92 4.78
C GLU A 79 -0.22 11.95 3.73
N LYS A 80 -0.12 11.60 2.47
CA LYS A 80 -0.54 12.49 1.39
C LYS A 80 -2.06 12.67 1.37
N ILE A 81 -2.83 11.60 1.54
CA ILE A 81 -4.29 11.64 1.60
C ILE A 81 -4.78 12.54 2.74
N LEU A 82 -4.14 12.49 3.92
CA LEU A 82 -4.48 13.34 5.06
C LEU A 82 -4.39 14.83 4.75
N SER A 83 -3.48 15.25 3.86
CA SER A 83 -3.33 16.67 3.47
C SER A 83 -4.58 17.25 2.76
N TYR A 84 -5.41 16.40 2.17
CA TYR A 84 -6.68 16.78 1.52
C TYR A 84 -7.87 16.86 2.49
N LYS A 85 -7.67 16.57 3.79
CA LYS A 85 -8.70 16.62 4.83
C LYS A 85 -9.91 15.72 4.53
N PRO A 86 -9.71 14.43 4.26
CA PRO A 86 -10.80 13.49 4.06
C PRO A 86 -11.63 13.33 5.34
N SER A 87 -12.88 12.89 5.20
CA SER A 87 -13.72 12.53 6.36
C SER A 87 -13.25 11.22 7.00
N LYS A 88 -12.72 10.30 6.18
CA LYS A 88 -12.23 9.00 6.63
C LYS A 88 -11.20 8.43 5.67
N ILE A 89 -10.19 7.76 6.24
CA ILE A 89 -9.23 6.94 5.49
C ILE A 89 -9.34 5.51 6.00
N LEU A 90 -9.54 4.56 5.10
CA LEU A 90 -9.53 3.13 5.38
C LEU A 90 -8.25 2.55 4.77
N GLY A 91 -7.30 2.13 5.61
CA GLY A 91 -6.10 1.41 5.18
C GLY A 91 -6.31 -0.10 5.30
N ILE A 92 -6.30 -0.82 4.19
CA ILE A 92 -6.43 -2.29 4.18
C ILE A 92 -5.04 -2.89 4.12
N GLU A 93 -4.57 -3.46 5.24
CA GLU A 93 -3.20 -3.97 5.37
C GLU A 93 -3.19 -5.37 6.03
N ILE A 94 -2.69 -6.37 5.30
CA ILE A 94 -2.64 -7.76 5.77
C ILE A 94 -1.46 -8.06 6.70
N SER A 95 -0.40 -7.25 6.64
CA SER A 95 0.80 -7.43 7.45
C SER A 95 0.65 -6.85 8.85
N ASP A 96 0.71 -7.71 9.88
CA ASP A 96 0.68 -7.28 11.29
C ASP A 96 1.75 -6.24 11.63
N SER A 97 2.95 -6.39 11.08
CA SER A 97 4.06 -5.47 11.36
C SER A 97 3.80 -4.08 10.78
N TYR A 98 3.22 -4.00 9.58
CA TYR A 98 2.83 -2.72 9.00
C TYR A 98 1.63 -2.11 9.72
N ARG A 99 0.60 -2.90 10.07
CA ARG A 99 -0.55 -2.38 10.84
C ARG A 99 -0.13 -1.71 12.12
N LYS A 100 0.67 -2.40 12.95
CA LYS A 100 1.19 -1.83 14.20
C LYS A 100 1.98 -0.54 13.98
N SER A 101 2.79 -0.49 12.91
CA SER A 101 3.53 0.71 12.54
C SER A 101 2.61 1.86 12.12
N LEU A 102 1.57 1.57 11.35
CA LEU A 102 0.59 2.55 10.88
C LEU A 102 -0.28 3.08 12.03
N GLU A 103 -0.75 2.21 12.92
CA GLU A 103 -1.53 2.58 14.12
C GLU A 103 -0.74 3.51 15.04
N ASN A 104 0.56 3.23 15.25
CA ASN A 104 1.45 4.09 16.02
C ASN A 104 1.79 5.41 15.31
N LYS A 105 1.82 5.41 13.97
CA LYS A 105 2.17 6.59 13.17
C LYS A 105 1.01 7.57 13.03
N PHE A 106 -0.20 7.04 12.91
CA PHE A 106 -1.40 7.83 12.63
C PHE A 106 -2.39 7.80 13.82
N GLU A 107 -2.06 8.55 14.87
CA GLU A 107 -2.97 8.83 16.00
C GLU A 107 -4.07 9.82 15.56
N ASN A 108 -4.84 9.44 14.55
CA ASN A 108 -5.88 10.28 13.95
C ASN A 108 -7.19 9.49 13.87
N PRO A 109 -8.29 9.96 14.48
CA PRO A 109 -9.56 9.25 14.53
C PRO A 109 -10.19 8.99 13.15
N ASN A 110 -9.77 9.75 12.13
CA ASN A 110 -10.24 9.57 10.77
C ASN A 110 -9.44 8.49 9.99
N VAL A 111 -8.36 7.95 10.56
CA VAL A 111 -7.57 6.87 9.95
C VAL A 111 -7.90 5.57 10.64
N VAL A 112 -8.42 4.61 9.90
CA VAL A 112 -8.78 3.28 10.39
C VAL A 112 -8.00 2.25 9.60
N ILE A 113 -7.19 1.44 10.28
CA ILE A 113 -6.42 0.36 9.67
C ILE A 113 -7.15 -0.97 9.90
N LEU A 114 -7.42 -1.68 8.82
CA LEU A 114 -8.18 -2.93 8.83
C LEU A 114 -7.28 -4.10 8.41
N ALA A 115 -7.41 -5.23 9.15
CA ALA A 115 -6.62 -6.45 8.97
C ALA A 115 -7.26 -7.42 7.96
N ASN A 116 -7.93 -6.92 6.92
CA ASN A 116 -8.65 -7.73 5.97
C ASN A 116 -7.84 -7.94 4.68
N ASP A 117 -8.12 -9.01 3.96
CA ASP A 117 -7.77 -9.09 2.54
C ASP A 117 -8.75 -8.20 1.75
N ALA A 118 -8.22 -7.39 0.82
CA ALA A 118 -9.02 -6.40 0.09
C ALA A 118 -10.09 -7.02 -0.84
N LYS A 119 -10.13 -8.33 -1.01
CA LYS A 119 -11.24 -9.07 -1.66
C LYS A 119 -12.36 -9.50 -0.70
N GLU A 120 -12.21 -9.27 0.62
CA GLU A 120 -13.10 -9.73 1.68
C GLU A 120 -13.48 -8.59 2.63
N LEU A 121 -14.06 -7.51 2.07
CA LEU A 121 -14.42 -6.29 2.82
C LEU A 121 -15.90 -6.21 3.20
N LYS A 122 -16.73 -7.18 2.82
CA LYS A 122 -18.18 -7.12 2.95
C LYS A 122 -18.69 -6.82 4.36
N ASN A 123 -17.97 -7.30 5.39
CA ASN A 123 -18.37 -7.12 6.78
C ASN A 123 -17.80 -5.87 7.43
N VAL A 124 -16.90 -5.15 6.76
CA VAL A 124 -16.16 -4.02 7.34
C VAL A 124 -16.26 -2.74 6.52
N VAL A 125 -16.54 -2.84 5.22
CA VAL A 125 -16.76 -1.70 4.32
C VAL A 125 -18.11 -1.84 3.62
N PRO A 126 -19.07 -0.93 3.88
CA PRO A 126 -20.39 -0.97 3.24
C PRO A 126 -20.32 -0.79 1.71
N ASP A 127 -21.37 -1.24 1.02
CA ASP A 127 -21.56 -0.98 -0.41
C ASP A 127 -21.61 0.51 -0.68
N SER A 128 -21.02 0.96 -1.79
CA SER A 128 -21.09 2.36 -2.26
C SER A 128 -20.75 3.38 -1.16
N SER A 129 -19.71 3.12 -0.35
CA SER A 129 -19.33 3.96 0.78
C SER A 129 -17.99 4.71 0.59
N VAL A 130 -17.20 4.33 -0.41
CA VAL A 130 -15.87 4.87 -0.70
C VAL A 130 -15.93 5.82 -1.89
N ASP A 131 -15.43 7.04 -1.73
CA ASP A 131 -15.36 8.03 -2.81
C ASP A 131 -14.14 7.79 -3.69
N LYS A 132 -12.99 7.47 -3.08
CA LYS A 132 -11.71 7.30 -3.78
C LYS A 132 -10.99 6.05 -3.29
N LEU A 133 -10.40 5.30 -4.23
CA LEU A 133 -9.60 4.10 -3.94
C LEU A 133 -8.18 4.27 -4.47
N LEU A 134 -7.19 3.99 -3.63
CA LEU A 134 -5.77 3.99 -3.97
C LEU A 134 -5.17 2.60 -3.77
N ALA A 135 -4.39 2.11 -4.76
CA ALA A 135 -3.65 0.87 -4.65
C ALA A 135 -2.30 1.02 -5.36
N VAL A 136 -1.20 1.11 -4.59
CA VAL A 136 0.14 1.37 -5.14
C VAL A 136 1.06 0.19 -4.91
N ASN A 137 1.62 -0.35 -6.00
CA ASN A 137 2.56 -1.48 -6.00
C ASN A 137 2.03 -2.74 -5.30
N VAL A 138 0.71 -2.96 -5.31
CA VAL A 138 0.06 -4.15 -4.71
C VAL A 138 -0.54 -5.10 -5.74
N VAL A 139 -0.74 -4.66 -6.99
CA VAL A 139 -1.47 -5.42 -8.03
C VAL A 139 -0.91 -6.83 -8.23
N TYR A 140 0.39 -7.04 -8.10
CA TYR A 140 1.02 -8.36 -8.27
C TYR A 140 0.72 -9.35 -7.14
N PHE A 141 0.04 -8.92 -6.10
CA PHE A 141 -0.38 -9.76 -4.96
C PHE A 141 -1.88 -10.01 -4.95
N LEU A 142 -2.62 -9.40 -5.89
CA LEU A 142 -4.08 -9.50 -5.98
C LEU A 142 -4.48 -10.71 -6.86
N GLU A 143 -4.53 -11.90 -6.26
CA GLU A 143 -4.89 -13.14 -6.93
C GLU A 143 -6.09 -13.84 -6.25
N PRO A 144 -7.12 -14.22 -7.01
CA PRO A 144 -7.41 -13.85 -8.41
C PRO A 144 -7.87 -12.39 -8.51
N LEU A 145 -7.40 -11.65 -9.51
CA LEU A 145 -7.65 -10.22 -9.68
C LEU A 145 -9.15 -9.88 -9.76
N GLU A 146 -9.95 -10.73 -10.39
CA GLU A 146 -11.41 -10.54 -10.54
C GLU A 146 -12.13 -10.40 -9.19
N SER A 147 -11.68 -11.13 -8.16
CA SER A 147 -12.29 -11.05 -6.83
C SER A 147 -12.08 -9.68 -6.18
N TYR A 148 -10.89 -9.11 -6.37
CA TYR A 148 -10.57 -7.77 -5.87
C TYR A 148 -11.33 -6.70 -6.65
N VAL A 149 -11.33 -6.77 -7.97
CA VAL A 149 -12.06 -5.81 -8.82
C VAL A 149 -13.56 -5.80 -8.51
N LYS A 150 -14.16 -6.99 -8.29
CA LYS A 150 -15.56 -7.12 -7.89
C LYS A 150 -15.83 -6.42 -6.56
N GLU A 151 -14.94 -6.60 -5.59
CA GLU A 151 -15.08 -5.98 -4.28
C GLU A 151 -14.85 -4.46 -4.34
N PHE A 152 -13.87 -4.00 -5.10
CA PHE A 152 -13.66 -2.56 -5.35
C PHE A 152 -14.87 -1.91 -6.01
N HIS A 153 -15.46 -2.57 -7.02
CA HIS A 153 -16.68 -2.09 -7.65
C HIS A 153 -17.87 -2.00 -6.68
N ARG A 154 -17.98 -2.95 -5.75
CA ARG A 154 -19.05 -2.96 -4.73
C ARG A 154 -18.93 -1.76 -3.77
N ILE A 155 -17.72 -1.46 -3.29
CA ILE A 155 -17.49 -0.45 -2.25
C ILE A 155 -17.42 0.97 -2.78
N ILE A 156 -16.97 1.17 -4.04
CA ILE A 156 -16.87 2.50 -4.64
C ILE A 156 -18.28 3.04 -4.93
N LYS A 157 -18.52 4.29 -4.55
CA LYS A 157 -19.75 5.02 -4.85
C LYS A 157 -19.92 5.20 -6.36
N ARG A 158 -21.17 5.37 -6.80
CA ARG A 158 -21.42 5.82 -8.18
C ARG A 158 -20.77 7.19 -8.42
N GLY A 159 -19.90 7.26 -9.42
CA GLY A 159 -19.08 8.44 -9.70
C GLY A 159 -17.81 8.54 -8.88
N GLY A 160 -17.55 7.58 -7.97
CA GLY A 160 -16.26 7.44 -7.31
C GLY A 160 -15.19 6.90 -8.25
N GLU A 161 -13.93 7.09 -7.90
CA GLU A 161 -12.78 6.76 -8.74
C GLU A 161 -11.75 5.93 -7.98
N GLY A 162 -10.97 5.14 -8.73
CA GLY A 162 -9.85 4.38 -8.19
C GLY A 162 -8.60 4.48 -9.05
N ILE A 163 -7.42 4.58 -8.41
CA ILE A 163 -6.12 4.48 -9.06
C ILE A 163 -5.39 3.24 -8.57
N ILE A 164 -4.99 2.39 -9.53
CA ILE A 164 -4.07 1.28 -9.30
C ILE A 164 -2.76 1.64 -10.02
N ALA A 165 -1.72 1.96 -9.26
CA ALA A 165 -0.42 2.32 -9.77
C ALA A 165 0.60 1.23 -9.45
N CYS A 166 1.48 0.90 -10.41
CA CYS A 166 2.54 -0.07 -10.20
C CYS A 166 3.78 0.25 -11.03
N LYS A 167 4.94 -0.11 -10.49
CA LYS A 167 6.21 -0.05 -11.23
C LYS A 167 6.44 -1.36 -11.95
N PHE A 168 6.41 -1.36 -13.26
CA PHE A 168 6.91 -2.44 -14.08
C PHE A 168 8.40 -2.22 -14.35
N ASN A 169 9.28 -2.72 -13.47
CA ASN A 169 10.71 -2.74 -13.76
C ASN A 169 11.00 -3.96 -14.64
N GLY A 170 11.23 -3.72 -15.93
CA GLY A 170 11.83 -4.69 -16.83
C GLY A 170 10.88 -5.72 -17.41
N VAL A 171 9.78 -5.30 -18.02
CA VAL A 171 9.26 -6.03 -19.18
C VAL A 171 10.15 -5.60 -20.33
N ALA A 172 11.25 -6.32 -20.53
CA ALA A 172 11.98 -6.27 -21.80
C ALA A 172 11.04 -6.80 -22.87
N SER A 173 10.72 -5.97 -23.83
CA SER A 173 10.11 -6.32 -25.11
C SER A 173 10.94 -7.35 -25.85
#